data_9a9027135f0394cc87dab43055dd9abf
#
_entry.id   9a9027135f0394cc87dab43055dd9abf
#
_cell.length_a   1.000
_cell.length_b   1.000
_cell.length_c   1.000
_cell.angle_alpha   90.00
_cell.angle_beta   90.00
_cell.angle_gamma   90.00
#
_symmetry.space_group_name_H-M   'P 1'
#
loop_
_entity.id
_entity.type
_entity.pdbx_description
1 polymer ?
#
loop_
_entity_poly.entity_id
_entity_poly.type
_entity_poly.pdbx_seq_one_letter_code
_entity_poly.pdbx_strand_id
1 'polypeptide(L)'
;MAKEAFVRNKPHVNIGTIGHIDHGKTTLTSAITGVLATKGFAKKMAFADIDNAPEEKARGITINVRHVEYQTDKRHYAHIDCPGHADYIKNMITGAAQMDGAILVVAASDGPMPQTREHVLLARQVNVPALVVFLNKVDQVDDPELIDLVEMEIRDLLSEHEFPGDEIPIIRGSALAAMENMDDATHPGTQCILELMQAVDDYIPDPDREEDRPFLMPVEDVFSIKGRGTVVTGRVERGKITPGMKLEIVGVHDEIVETVATSLEMFNKTLDYAIAGDNAGVLLRGIDKDAIERGQVLAAPKTIHPHRKFEGEIYVLTKDEGGRHKPFFTGYKPQFFFRTTDITGTVNLPDGIEMIMPGDHVKVFCELLHPVAMDPGLRFAVREGGKTIASGVVTKIED
;
A
#
# COMPACT_ATOMS: atom_id res chain seq x y z
N MET A 1 19.56 -26.16 4.09
CA MET A 1 18.95 -26.15 5.43
C MET A 1 17.46 -25.99 5.23
N ALA A 2 16.62 -26.68 6.01
CA ALA A 2 15.18 -26.45 6.00
C ALA A 2 14.91 -25.03 6.49
N LYS A 3 13.98 -24.30 5.83
CA LYS A 3 13.56 -22.98 6.30
C LYS A 3 12.78 -23.13 7.60
N GLU A 4 12.87 -22.12 8.44
CA GLU A 4 12.10 -22.02 9.69
C GLU A 4 10.61 -21.90 9.38
N ALA A 5 9.77 -22.50 10.22
CA ALA A 5 8.32 -22.36 10.11
C ALA A 5 7.86 -21.03 10.73
N PHE A 6 6.92 -20.36 10.08
CA PHE A 6 6.29 -19.16 10.63
C PHE A 6 5.31 -19.55 11.74
N VAL A 7 5.43 -18.92 12.90
CA VAL A 7 4.56 -19.19 14.06
C VAL A 7 3.56 -18.04 14.24
N ARG A 8 2.27 -18.34 14.07
CA ARG A 8 1.17 -17.38 14.30
C ARG A 8 0.79 -17.33 15.78
N ASN A 9 1.41 -16.44 16.53
CA ASN A 9 1.13 -16.26 17.97
C ASN A 9 0.56 -14.87 18.32
N LYS A 10 0.47 -13.98 17.34
CA LYS A 10 -0.04 -12.61 17.48
C LYS A 10 -0.89 -12.23 16.26
N PRO A 11 -1.85 -11.30 16.40
CA PRO A 11 -2.53 -10.69 15.25
C PRO A 11 -1.52 -10.10 14.26
N HIS A 12 -1.75 -10.30 12.97
CA HIS A 12 -0.91 -9.77 11.90
C HIS A 12 -1.53 -8.51 11.33
N VAL A 13 -0.74 -7.42 11.25
CA VAL A 13 -1.18 -6.11 10.75
C VAL A 13 -0.18 -5.61 9.71
N ASN A 14 -0.68 -5.13 8.58
CA ASN A 14 0.11 -4.46 7.56
C ASN A 14 0.10 -2.96 7.84
N ILE A 15 1.24 -2.40 8.22
CA ILE A 15 1.42 -0.97 8.46
C ILE A 15 2.37 -0.41 7.41
N GLY A 16 2.21 0.84 6.98
CA GLY A 16 3.15 1.42 6.06
C GLY A 16 3.52 2.85 6.37
N THR A 17 4.69 3.29 5.89
CA THR A 17 5.10 4.69 5.93
C THR A 17 4.70 5.41 4.65
N ILE A 18 4.01 6.54 4.79
CA ILE A 18 3.61 7.44 3.71
C ILE A 18 4.07 8.87 4.05
N GLY A 19 4.15 9.75 3.05
CA GLY A 19 4.56 11.14 3.23
C GLY A 19 5.54 11.60 2.15
N HIS A 20 5.93 12.86 2.22
CA HIS A 20 6.78 13.52 1.22
C HIS A 20 8.17 12.88 1.11
N ILE A 21 8.83 13.08 -0.04
CA ILE A 21 10.26 12.76 -0.21
C ILE A 21 11.07 13.52 0.87
N ASP A 22 12.17 12.94 1.32
CA ASP A 22 13.10 13.50 2.33
C ASP A 22 12.50 13.79 3.72
N HIS A 23 11.23 13.45 3.99
CA HIS A 23 10.65 13.54 5.32
C HIS A 23 11.13 12.44 6.29
N GLY A 24 11.90 11.45 5.78
CA GLY A 24 12.58 10.46 6.60
C GLY A 24 11.81 9.15 6.81
N LYS A 25 10.95 8.74 5.88
CA LYS A 25 10.19 7.47 5.93
C LYS A 25 11.09 6.26 6.12
N THR A 26 12.04 6.05 5.22
CA THR A 26 12.98 4.91 5.27
C THR A 26 13.91 4.98 6.50
N THR A 27 14.29 6.20 6.91
CA THR A 27 15.03 6.44 8.17
C THR A 27 14.21 5.99 9.36
N LEU A 28 12.91 6.31 9.41
CA LEU A 28 11.99 5.89 10.46
C LEU A 28 11.83 4.36 10.47
N THR A 29 11.66 3.73 9.31
CA THR A 29 11.58 2.27 9.17
C THR A 29 12.85 1.59 9.72
N SER A 30 14.03 2.14 9.42
CA SER A 30 15.30 1.66 9.97
C SER A 30 15.39 1.87 11.49
N ALA A 31 14.93 3.02 12.01
CA ALA A 31 14.89 3.32 13.44
C ALA A 31 13.96 2.36 14.21
N ILE A 32 12.75 2.10 13.68
CA ILE A 32 11.80 1.15 14.26
C ILE A 32 12.43 -0.23 14.38
N THR A 33 13.00 -0.77 13.29
CA THR A 33 13.63 -2.09 13.30
C THR A 33 14.84 -2.13 14.25
N GLY A 34 15.64 -1.06 14.30
CA GLY A 34 16.79 -0.95 15.19
C GLY A 34 16.40 -0.98 16.67
N VAL A 35 15.48 -0.11 17.07
CA VAL A 35 14.98 -0.02 18.47
C VAL A 35 14.27 -1.33 18.89
N LEU A 36 13.44 -1.90 18.03
CA LEU A 36 12.74 -3.16 18.33
C LEU A 36 13.70 -4.37 18.36
N ALA A 37 14.80 -4.32 17.61
CA ALA A 37 15.82 -5.38 17.64
C ALA A 37 16.51 -5.47 18.99
N THR A 38 16.71 -4.36 19.72
CA THR A 38 17.29 -4.36 21.08
C THR A 38 16.41 -5.11 22.09
N LYS A 39 15.09 -5.20 21.79
CA LYS A 39 14.12 -5.97 22.58
C LYS A 39 13.89 -7.41 22.07
N GLY A 40 14.58 -7.80 20.99
CA GLY A 40 14.39 -9.12 20.35
C GLY A 40 13.11 -9.22 19.51
N PHE A 41 12.49 -8.09 19.15
CA PHE A 41 11.22 -8.01 18.40
C PHE A 41 11.39 -7.78 16.90
N ALA A 42 12.61 -7.53 16.43
CA ALA A 42 12.93 -7.34 15.03
C ALA A 42 14.32 -7.86 14.70
N LYS A 43 14.59 -8.04 13.40
CA LYS A 43 15.94 -8.05 12.87
C LYS A 43 16.30 -6.64 12.45
N LYS A 44 17.37 -6.06 13.03
CA LYS A 44 17.85 -4.73 12.64
C LYS A 44 18.11 -4.68 11.15
N MET A 45 17.52 -3.69 10.48
CA MET A 45 17.76 -3.40 9.07
C MET A 45 18.41 -2.02 8.94
N ALA A 46 19.54 -1.97 8.25
CA ALA A 46 20.17 -0.69 7.92
C ALA A 46 19.42 -0.01 6.76
N PHE A 47 19.48 1.31 6.70
CA PHE A 47 18.91 2.09 5.59
C PHE A 47 19.29 1.53 4.21
N ALA A 48 20.57 1.22 4.00
CA ALA A 48 21.08 0.66 2.74
C ALA A 48 20.60 -0.76 2.41
N ASP A 49 19.99 -1.47 3.38
CA ASP A 49 19.38 -2.79 3.17
C ASP A 49 17.90 -2.66 2.80
N ILE A 50 17.26 -1.56 3.19
CA ILE A 50 15.89 -1.22 2.82
C ILE A 50 15.91 -0.70 1.38
N ASP A 51 16.62 0.37 1.08
CA ASP A 51 16.83 0.93 -0.27
C ASP A 51 18.03 0.24 -0.94
N ASN A 52 17.84 -0.98 -1.43
CA ASN A 52 18.98 -1.79 -1.89
C ASN A 52 19.16 -1.87 -3.41
N ALA A 53 18.18 -1.44 -4.22
CA ALA A 53 18.29 -1.40 -5.66
C ALA A 53 19.40 -0.42 -6.12
N PRO A 54 20.16 -0.73 -7.19
CA PRO A 54 21.21 0.15 -7.68
C PRO A 54 20.75 1.58 -7.96
N GLU A 55 19.54 1.75 -8.49
CA GLU A 55 18.95 3.06 -8.77
C GLU A 55 18.56 3.81 -7.49
N GLU A 56 18.04 3.12 -6.47
CA GLU A 56 17.71 3.69 -5.15
C GLU A 56 18.97 4.24 -4.49
N LYS A 57 20.04 3.46 -4.48
CA LYS A 57 21.34 3.87 -3.94
C LYS A 57 21.97 5.03 -4.71
N ALA A 58 21.82 5.05 -6.04
CA ALA A 58 22.38 6.12 -6.87
C ALA A 58 21.64 7.45 -6.71
N ARG A 59 20.34 7.42 -6.45
CA ARG A 59 19.47 8.60 -6.32
C ARG A 59 19.21 9.00 -4.87
N GLY A 60 19.45 8.12 -3.90
CA GLY A 60 19.17 8.35 -2.47
C GLY A 60 17.68 8.41 -2.16
N ILE A 61 16.83 7.75 -2.97
CA ILE A 61 15.36 7.75 -2.82
C ILE A 61 14.80 6.34 -2.94
N THR A 62 13.74 6.04 -2.21
CA THR A 62 12.97 4.79 -2.34
C THR A 62 12.17 4.82 -3.64
N ILE A 63 12.33 3.78 -4.44
CA ILE A 63 11.62 3.58 -5.73
C ILE A 63 10.58 2.47 -5.61
N ASN A 64 10.99 1.33 -5.04
CA ASN A 64 10.15 0.14 -4.92
C ASN A 64 9.59 0.03 -3.50
N VAL A 65 8.40 -0.54 -3.42
CA VAL A 65 7.81 -0.91 -2.13
C VAL A 65 8.65 -1.99 -1.46
N ARG A 66 8.95 -1.80 -0.16
CA ARG A 66 9.74 -2.75 0.61
C ARG A 66 8.97 -3.24 1.81
N HIS A 67 8.97 -4.56 2.00
CA HIS A 67 8.35 -5.18 3.17
C HIS A 67 9.41 -5.53 4.22
N VAL A 68 9.18 -5.08 5.45
CA VAL A 68 10.04 -5.32 6.61
C VAL A 68 9.20 -5.96 7.73
N GLU A 69 9.75 -6.98 8.40
CA GLU A 69 9.07 -7.71 9.49
C GLU A 69 9.55 -7.22 10.85
N TYR A 70 8.61 -6.94 11.76
CA TYR A 70 8.87 -6.75 13.19
C TYR A 70 7.63 -7.06 14.03
N GLN A 71 7.77 -7.03 15.34
CA GLN A 71 6.66 -7.25 16.26
C GLN A 71 6.74 -6.32 17.47
N THR A 72 5.62 -6.18 18.17
CA THR A 72 5.52 -5.63 19.52
C THR A 72 5.08 -6.74 20.46
N ASP A 73 4.81 -6.41 21.72
CA ASP A 73 4.21 -7.39 22.65
C ASP A 73 2.80 -7.82 22.18
N LYS A 74 2.06 -6.93 21.51
CA LYS A 74 0.66 -7.13 21.11
C LYS A 74 0.51 -7.75 19.72
N ARG A 75 1.31 -7.31 18.73
CA ARG A 75 1.08 -7.58 17.31
C ARG A 75 2.34 -7.96 16.56
N HIS A 76 2.13 -8.66 15.44
CA HIS A 76 3.14 -8.91 14.40
C HIS A 76 2.86 -7.98 13.22
N TYR A 77 3.89 -7.29 12.72
CA TYR A 77 3.77 -6.30 11.66
C TYR A 77 4.52 -6.70 10.40
N ALA A 78 3.86 -6.57 9.25
CA ALA A 78 4.52 -6.36 7.97
C ALA A 78 4.54 -4.85 7.70
N HIS A 79 5.73 -4.26 7.69
CA HIS A 79 5.90 -2.83 7.41
C HIS A 79 6.22 -2.61 5.94
N ILE A 80 5.45 -1.74 5.31
CA ILE A 80 5.51 -1.41 3.90
C ILE A 80 6.15 -0.01 3.76
N ASP A 81 7.41 0.05 3.37
CA ASP A 81 8.07 1.32 3.10
C ASP A 81 7.75 1.79 1.69
N CYS A 82 7.01 2.91 1.58
CA CYS A 82 6.52 3.44 0.31
C CYS A 82 7.42 4.55 -0.22
N PRO A 83 7.60 4.63 -1.57
CA PRO A 83 8.29 5.74 -2.18
C PRO A 83 7.57 7.06 -1.91
N GLY A 84 8.35 8.15 -1.75
CA GLY A 84 7.82 9.50 -1.54
C GLY A 84 7.78 10.37 -2.79
N HIS A 85 8.49 9.98 -3.85
CA HIS A 85 8.61 10.79 -5.07
C HIS A 85 7.41 10.62 -6.00
N ALA A 86 6.93 11.71 -6.60
CA ALA A 86 5.76 11.72 -7.48
C ALA A 86 5.89 10.76 -8.70
N ASP A 87 7.09 10.53 -9.23
CA ASP A 87 7.32 9.62 -10.34
C ASP A 87 7.00 8.15 -9.98
N TYR A 88 6.99 7.80 -8.69
CA TYR A 88 6.77 6.43 -8.20
C TYR A 88 5.42 6.25 -7.50
N ILE A 89 4.51 7.18 -7.71
CA ILE A 89 3.18 7.17 -7.11
C ILE A 89 2.40 5.87 -7.38
N LYS A 90 2.64 5.23 -8.53
CA LYS A 90 2.10 3.91 -8.86
C LYS A 90 2.49 2.85 -7.82
N ASN A 91 3.76 2.83 -7.41
CA ASN A 91 4.25 1.91 -6.40
C ASN A 91 3.68 2.28 -5.02
N MET A 92 3.53 3.58 -4.74
CA MET A 92 2.87 4.06 -3.52
C MET A 92 1.40 3.59 -3.44
N ILE A 93 0.62 3.73 -4.52
CA ILE A 93 -0.79 3.26 -4.57
C ILE A 93 -0.87 1.76 -4.30
N THR A 94 0.00 0.98 -4.96
CA THR A 94 0.06 -0.47 -4.75
C THR A 94 0.41 -0.84 -3.31
N GLY A 95 1.38 -0.13 -2.70
CA GLY A 95 1.75 -0.33 -1.31
C GLY A 95 0.63 0.07 -0.35
N ALA A 96 0.03 1.25 -0.56
CA ALA A 96 -1.05 1.75 0.29
C ALA A 96 -2.30 0.85 0.28
N ALA A 97 -2.63 0.26 -0.86
CA ALA A 97 -3.75 -0.68 -0.98
C ALA A 97 -3.59 -1.95 -0.13
N GLN A 98 -2.38 -2.23 0.36
CA GLN A 98 -2.09 -3.39 1.21
C GLN A 98 -2.14 -3.07 2.70
N MET A 99 -2.22 -1.80 3.09
CA MET A 99 -2.11 -1.35 4.48
C MET A 99 -3.42 -1.53 5.24
N ASP A 100 -3.30 -2.02 6.46
CA ASP A 100 -4.36 -2.03 7.47
C ASP A 100 -4.33 -0.74 8.32
N GLY A 101 -3.26 0.03 8.22
CA GLY A 101 -3.05 1.34 8.79
C GLY A 101 -1.77 1.96 8.25
N ALA A 102 -1.59 3.27 8.41
CA ALA A 102 -0.36 3.93 7.95
C ALA A 102 0.23 4.89 8.98
N ILE A 103 1.54 5.10 8.88
CA ILE A 103 2.28 6.13 9.60
C ILE A 103 2.56 7.26 8.60
N LEU A 104 1.91 8.40 8.80
CA LEU A 104 2.18 9.60 8.03
C LEU A 104 3.41 10.29 8.61
N VAL A 105 4.47 10.38 7.81
CA VAL A 105 5.74 11.02 8.22
C VAL A 105 5.82 12.42 7.65
N VAL A 106 5.91 13.42 8.53
CA VAL A 106 6.05 14.83 8.16
C VAL A 106 7.27 15.41 8.87
N ALA A 107 8.14 16.10 8.15
CA ALA A 107 9.25 16.80 8.76
C ALA A 107 8.75 18.11 9.42
N ALA A 108 9.10 18.33 10.68
CA ALA A 108 8.70 19.54 11.43
C ALA A 108 9.27 20.84 10.81
N SER A 109 10.42 20.73 10.11
CA SER A 109 11.04 21.86 9.40
C SER A 109 10.27 22.32 8.16
N ASP A 110 9.50 21.41 7.51
CA ASP A 110 8.93 21.65 6.19
C ASP A 110 7.39 21.70 6.21
N GLY A 111 6.77 21.05 7.21
CA GLY A 111 5.31 20.91 7.29
C GLY A 111 4.72 19.99 6.21
N PRO A 112 3.39 20.03 6.02
CA PRO A 112 2.71 19.25 4.98
C PRO A 112 3.04 19.76 3.57
N MET A 113 3.83 18.99 2.84
CA MET A 113 4.27 19.26 1.47
C MET A 113 3.29 18.66 0.43
N PRO A 114 3.37 19.03 -0.88
CA PRO A 114 2.41 18.57 -1.89
C PRO A 114 2.22 17.05 -1.94
N GLN A 115 3.28 16.25 -1.84
CA GLN A 115 3.19 14.79 -1.83
C GLN A 115 2.59 14.25 -0.52
N THR A 116 2.73 14.98 0.61
CA THR A 116 2.04 14.63 1.86
C THR A 116 0.52 14.66 1.63
N ARG A 117 0.01 15.73 1.02
CA ARG A 117 -1.41 15.89 0.67
C ARG A 117 -1.88 14.80 -0.29
N GLU A 118 -1.11 14.52 -1.36
CA GLU A 118 -1.42 13.46 -2.32
C GLU A 118 -1.44 12.08 -1.66
N HIS A 119 -0.51 11.78 -0.75
CA HIS A 119 -0.46 10.50 -0.05
C HIS A 119 -1.62 10.30 0.92
N VAL A 120 -2.06 11.35 1.63
CA VAL A 120 -3.25 11.30 2.49
C VAL A 120 -4.50 11.04 1.66
N LEU A 121 -4.66 11.78 0.55
CA LEU A 121 -5.76 11.57 -0.40
C LEU A 121 -5.78 10.13 -0.93
N LEU A 122 -4.63 9.61 -1.39
CA LEU A 122 -4.52 8.25 -1.92
C LEU A 122 -4.80 7.20 -0.85
N ALA A 123 -4.29 7.37 0.37
CA ALA A 123 -4.59 6.48 1.49
C ALA A 123 -6.10 6.39 1.74
N ARG A 124 -6.80 7.53 1.68
CA ARG A 124 -8.26 7.56 1.78
C ARG A 124 -8.95 6.82 0.64
N GLN A 125 -8.48 7.02 -0.59
CA GLN A 125 -9.05 6.39 -1.80
C GLN A 125 -8.89 4.87 -1.81
N VAL A 126 -7.73 4.36 -1.37
CA VAL A 126 -7.48 2.90 -1.25
C VAL A 126 -8.01 2.32 0.07
N ASN A 127 -8.74 3.14 0.84
CA ASN A 127 -9.42 2.74 2.06
C ASN A 127 -8.51 2.28 3.20
N VAL A 128 -7.37 2.96 3.41
CA VAL A 128 -6.58 2.81 4.63
C VAL A 128 -7.44 3.27 5.83
N PRO A 129 -7.76 2.40 6.79
CA PRO A 129 -8.79 2.70 7.78
C PRO A 129 -8.36 3.70 8.85
N ALA A 130 -7.06 3.75 9.18
CA ALA A 130 -6.54 4.63 10.22
C ALA A 130 -5.11 5.06 9.96
N LEU A 131 -4.76 6.24 10.45
CA LEU A 131 -3.42 6.84 10.37
C LEU A 131 -2.90 7.18 11.77
N VAL A 132 -1.58 7.06 11.95
CA VAL A 132 -0.84 7.67 13.06
C VAL A 132 0.19 8.61 12.45
N VAL A 133 0.45 9.75 13.07
CA VAL A 133 1.42 10.72 12.53
C VAL A 133 2.74 10.63 13.31
N PHE A 134 3.85 10.62 12.58
CA PHE A 134 5.17 10.85 13.14
C PHE A 134 5.71 12.19 12.63
N LEU A 135 5.73 13.19 13.52
CA LEU A 135 6.30 14.52 13.26
C LEU A 135 7.81 14.43 13.48
N ASN A 136 8.52 14.19 12.37
CA ASN A 136 9.96 13.91 12.33
C ASN A 136 10.81 15.17 12.32
N LYS A 137 12.10 15.03 12.60
CA LYS A 137 13.12 16.09 12.55
C LYS A 137 12.83 17.26 13.51
N VAL A 138 12.19 17.00 14.64
CA VAL A 138 11.92 18.05 15.64
C VAL A 138 13.21 18.64 16.24
N ASP A 139 14.32 17.89 16.15
CA ASP A 139 15.67 18.31 16.52
C ASP A 139 16.23 19.42 15.61
N GLN A 140 15.63 19.70 14.47
CA GLN A 140 16.02 20.75 13.54
C GLN A 140 15.22 22.06 13.71
N VAL A 141 14.27 22.09 14.63
CA VAL A 141 13.39 23.24 14.88
C VAL A 141 13.59 23.73 16.32
N ASP A 142 14.15 24.92 16.45
CA ASP A 142 14.44 25.51 17.77
C ASP A 142 13.20 26.11 18.43
N ASP A 143 12.21 26.54 17.63
CA ASP A 143 11.00 27.21 18.13
C ASP A 143 9.86 26.22 18.31
N PRO A 144 9.42 25.94 19.56
CA PRO A 144 8.30 25.04 19.82
C PRO A 144 6.97 25.50 19.20
N GLU A 145 6.75 26.82 19.04
CA GLU A 145 5.52 27.36 18.46
C GLU A 145 5.39 26.97 16.97
N LEU A 146 6.51 26.85 16.26
CA LEU A 146 6.50 26.35 14.87
C LEU A 146 6.11 24.87 14.80
N ILE A 147 6.54 24.06 15.77
CA ILE A 147 6.16 22.64 15.84
C ILE A 147 4.66 22.52 16.08
N ASP A 148 4.09 23.33 16.99
CA ASP A 148 2.67 23.36 17.26
C ASP A 148 1.86 23.81 16.03
N LEU A 149 2.34 24.79 15.28
CA LEU A 149 1.71 25.24 14.04
C LEU A 149 1.68 24.14 12.98
N VAL A 150 2.79 23.45 12.76
CA VAL A 150 2.87 22.33 11.82
C VAL A 150 1.92 21.19 12.23
N GLU A 151 1.81 20.91 13.55
CA GLU A 151 0.84 19.92 14.03
C GLU A 151 -0.60 20.32 13.71
N MET A 152 -0.96 21.60 13.88
CA MET A 152 -2.28 22.10 13.49
C MET A 152 -2.54 21.94 11.98
N GLU A 153 -1.58 22.30 11.14
CA GLU A 153 -1.70 22.12 9.67
C GLU A 153 -1.90 20.65 9.28
N ILE A 154 -1.26 19.72 9.98
CA ILE A 154 -1.43 18.28 9.74
C ILE A 154 -2.85 17.85 10.14
N ARG A 155 -3.38 18.31 11.28
CA ARG A 155 -4.74 17.99 11.73
C ARG A 155 -5.80 18.52 10.76
N ASP A 156 -5.61 19.75 10.27
CA ASP A 156 -6.48 20.36 9.27
C ASP A 156 -6.45 19.55 7.97
N LEU A 157 -5.26 19.19 7.47
CA LEU A 157 -5.10 18.36 6.28
C LEU A 157 -5.80 16.99 6.41
N LEU A 158 -5.65 16.34 7.56
CA LEU A 158 -6.29 15.04 7.80
C LEU A 158 -7.81 15.16 7.83
N SER A 159 -8.33 16.22 8.45
CA SER A 159 -9.77 16.52 8.52
C SER A 159 -10.34 16.85 7.14
N GLU A 160 -9.62 17.59 6.30
CA GLU A 160 -9.98 17.87 4.90
C GLU A 160 -10.18 16.58 4.09
N HIS A 161 -9.42 15.53 4.39
CA HIS A 161 -9.50 14.24 3.72
C HIS A 161 -10.31 13.18 4.49
N GLU A 162 -11.24 13.63 5.35
CA GLU A 162 -12.17 12.78 6.10
C GLU A 162 -11.51 11.77 7.05
N PHE A 163 -10.32 12.05 7.53
CA PHE A 163 -9.73 11.38 8.68
C PHE A 163 -10.05 12.18 9.95
N PRO A 164 -10.19 11.55 11.13
CA PRO A 164 -10.49 12.26 12.38
C PRO A 164 -9.25 13.01 12.91
N GLY A 165 -8.88 14.12 12.24
CA GLY A 165 -7.62 14.84 12.47
C GLY A 165 -7.37 15.24 13.92
N ASP A 166 -8.42 15.60 14.68
CA ASP A 166 -8.31 15.98 16.09
C ASP A 166 -8.00 14.78 17.02
N GLU A 167 -8.39 13.57 16.62
CA GLU A 167 -8.26 12.36 17.44
C GLU A 167 -6.99 11.56 17.10
N ILE A 168 -6.40 11.79 15.92
CA ILE A 168 -5.23 11.05 15.45
C ILE A 168 -4.02 11.32 16.34
N PRO A 169 -3.33 10.27 16.84
CA PRO A 169 -2.10 10.43 17.57
C PRO A 169 -1.00 11.05 16.71
N ILE A 170 -0.36 12.12 17.21
CA ILE A 170 0.81 12.73 16.60
C ILE A 170 1.99 12.58 17.57
N ILE A 171 2.99 11.82 17.15
CA ILE A 171 4.20 11.57 17.92
C ILE A 171 5.32 12.45 17.38
N ARG A 172 5.90 13.30 18.22
CA ARG A 172 7.01 14.20 17.90
C ARG A 172 8.33 13.48 18.15
N GLY A 173 9.28 13.55 17.22
CA GLY A 173 10.55 12.88 17.41
C GLY A 173 11.57 13.12 16.31
N SER A 174 12.70 12.42 16.44
CA SER A 174 13.76 12.38 15.43
C SER A 174 14.15 10.92 15.16
N ALA A 175 13.82 10.45 13.97
CA ALA A 175 14.21 9.12 13.53
C ALA A 175 15.72 8.95 13.44
N LEU A 176 16.46 10.02 13.11
CA LEU A 176 17.93 10.01 13.07
C LEU A 176 18.50 9.85 14.47
N ALA A 177 18.04 10.66 15.43
CA ALA A 177 18.47 10.54 16.83
C ALA A 177 18.15 9.16 17.42
N ALA A 178 17.02 8.55 17.02
CA ALA A 178 16.67 7.18 17.40
C ALA A 178 17.68 6.17 16.85
N MET A 179 18.06 6.29 15.56
CA MET A 179 19.07 5.40 14.95
C MET A 179 20.44 5.48 15.61
N GLU A 180 20.85 6.68 16.02
CA GLU A 180 22.14 6.91 16.67
C GLU A 180 22.18 6.42 18.12
N ASN A 181 21.03 6.33 18.79
CA ASN A 181 20.93 6.01 20.22
C ASN A 181 20.01 4.80 20.50
N MET A 182 19.85 3.89 19.56
CA MET A 182 18.90 2.75 19.69
C MET A 182 19.15 1.84 20.88
N ASP A 183 20.40 1.77 21.36
CA ASP A 183 20.79 0.93 22.50
C ASP A 183 20.54 1.61 23.87
N ASP A 184 20.26 2.90 23.89
CA ASP A 184 19.89 3.66 25.09
C ASP A 184 18.35 3.84 25.15
N ALA A 185 17.69 2.95 25.91
CA ALA A 185 16.24 2.98 26.09
C ALA A 185 15.73 4.27 26.78
N THR A 186 16.60 5.07 27.42
CA THR A 186 16.21 6.30 28.10
C THR A 186 16.38 7.54 27.22
N HIS A 187 17.06 7.41 26.09
CA HIS A 187 17.27 8.52 25.17
C HIS A 187 15.95 8.96 24.50
N PRO A 188 15.65 10.28 24.41
CA PRO A 188 14.40 10.78 23.83
C PRO A 188 14.14 10.27 22.42
N GLY A 189 15.18 10.10 21.58
CA GLY A 189 15.08 9.52 20.25
C GLY A 189 14.57 8.07 20.27
N THR A 190 15.05 7.25 21.21
CA THR A 190 14.55 5.88 21.36
C THR A 190 13.14 5.84 21.93
N GLN A 191 12.84 6.72 22.89
CA GLN A 191 11.51 6.82 23.52
C GLN A 191 10.44 7.18 22.50
N CYS A 192 10.67 8.14 21.59
CA CYS A 192 9.66 8.52 20.61
C CYS A 192 9.30 7.38 19.65
N ILE A 193 10.23 6.46 19.34
CA ILE A 193 9.91 5.24 18.55
C ILE A 193 9.04 4.28 19.35
N LEU A 194 9.30 4.11 20.64
CA LEU A 194 8.47 3.24 21.51
C LEU A 194 7.06 3.83 21.68
N GLU A 195 6.95 5.14 21.84
CA GLU A 195 5.67 5.86 21.89
C GLU A 195 4.91 5.73 20.56
N LEU A 196 5.61 5.86 19.42
CA LEU A 196 5.01 5.64 18.11
C LEU A 196 4.44 4.22 17.99
N MET A 197 5.22 3.20 18.37
CA MET A 197 4.76 1.82 18.28
C MET A 197 3.60 1.53 19.25
N GLN A 198 3.59 2.15 20.40
CA GLN A 198 2.46 2.08 21.33
C GLN A 198 1.20 2.75 20.73
N ALA A 199 1.34 3.92 20.11
CA ALA A 199 0.24 4.60 19.43
C ALA A 199 -0.30 3.76 18.25
N VAL A 200 0.57 3.12 17.47
CA VAL A 200 0.18 2.20 16.40
C VAL A 200 -0.56 0.98 16.94
N ASP A 201 -0.08 0.38 18.04
CA ASP A 201 -0.73 -0.76 18.70
C ASP A 201 -2.13 -0.41 19.24
N ASP A 202 -2.32 0.81 19.72
CA ASP A 202 -3.55 1.23 20.41
C ASP A 202 -4.58 1.85 19.46
N TYR A 203 -4.13 2.59 18.44
CA TYR A 203 -5.01 3.36 17.57
C TYR A 203 -5.38 2.66 16.27
N ILE A 204 -4.46 1.90 15.65
CA ILE A 204 -4.78 1.16 14.43
C ILE A 204 -5.67 -0.03 14.80
N PRO A 205 -6.87 -0.17 14.20
CA PRO A 205 -7.77 -1.28 14.49
C PRO A 205 -7.19 -2.63 14.04
N ASP A 206 -7.60 -3.72 14.71
CA ASP A 206 -7.36 -5.05 14.17
C ASP A 206 -8.16 -5.21 12.87
N PRO A 207 -7.52 -5.63 11.77
CA PRO A 207 -8.19 -5.73 10.49
C PRO A 207 -9.21 -6.87 10.49
N ASP A 208 -10.39 -6.61 9.94
CA ASP A 208 -11.35 -7.65 9.62
C ASP A 208 -10.85 -8.44 8.40
N ARG A 209 -10.75 -9.77 8.55
CA ARG A 209 -10.20 -10.67 7.53
C ARG A 209 -11.32 -11.49 6.90
N GLU A 210 -11.54 -11.33 5.60
CA GLU A 210 -12.51 -12.11 4.83
C GLU A 210 -11.99 -13.54 4.53
N GLU A 211 -11.72 -14.34 5.57
CA GLU A 211 -11.11 -15.68 5.43
C GLU A 211 -12.06 -16.71 4.81
N ASP A 212 -13.37 -16.53 4.98
CA ASP A 212 -14.40 -17.47 4.48
C ASP A 212 -14.73 -17.29 3.00
N ARG A 213 -14.21 -16.26 2.34
CA ARG A 213 -14.41 -16.03 0.91
C ARG A 213 -13.44 -16.89 0.07
N PRO A 214 -13.76 -17.14 -1.22
CA PRO A 214 -12.80 -17.77 -2.13
C PRO A 214 -11.49 -17.01 -2.20
N PHE A 215 -10.36 -17.75 -2.17
CA PHE A 215 -9.02 -17.18 -2.20
C PHE A 215 -8.81 -16.26 -3.40
N LEU A 216 -8.19 -15.12 -3.12
CA LEU A 216 -7.71 -14.16 -4.12
C LEU A 216 -6.47 -13.41 -3.60
N MET A 217 -5.43 -13.33 -4.44
CA MET A 217 -4.19 -12.62 -4.17
C MET A 217 -3.73 -11.87 -5.43
N PRO A 218 -3.71 -10.54 -5.44
CA PRO A 218 -3.08 -9.77 -6.52
C PRO A 218 -1.59 -10.04 -6.62
N VAL A 219 -1.10 -10.16 -7.85
CA VAL A 219 0.33 -10.35 -8.15
C VAL A 219 1.06 -9.01 -8.06
N GLU A 220 2.06 -8.93 -7.19
CA GLU A 220 2.94 -7.76 -7.02
C GLU A 220 4.25 -7.93 -7.75
N ASP A 221 4.94 -9.04 -7.45
CA ASP A 221 6.23 -9.37 -8.06
C ASP A 221 6.30 -10.84 -8.44
N VAL A 222 7.13 -11.12 -9.45
CA VAL A 222 7.35 -12.47 -9.96
C VAL A 222 8.85 -12.77 -10.00
N PHE A 223 9.24 -13.85 -9.32
CA PHE A 223 10.62 -14.27 -9.20
C PHE A 223 10.80 -15.69 -9.76
N SER A 224 11.91 -15.92 -10.45
CA SER A 224 12.34 -17.27 -10.79
C SER A 224 13.42 -17.74 -9.80
N ILE A 225 13.15 -18.86 -9.12
CA ILE A 225 14.11 -19.48 -8.22
C ILE A 225 14.74 -20.69 -8.94
N LYS A 226 16.05 -20.61 -9.22
CA LYS A 226 16.78 -21.68 -9.93
C LYS A 226 16.56 -23.03 -9.24
N GLY A 227 16.05 -24.01 -9.99
CA GLY A 227 15.79 -25.37 -9.52
C GLY A 227 14.51 -25.55 -8.66
N ARG A 228 13.73 -24.49 -8.42
CA ARG A 228 12.46 -24.56 -7.66
C ARG A 228 11.25 -24.15 -8.51
N GLY A 229 11.37 -23.15 -9.37
CA GLY A 229 10.29 -22.67 -10.22
C GLY A 229 9.97 -21.18 -10.02
N THR A 230 8.78 -20.78 -10.43
CA THR A 230 8.28 -19.41 -10.35
C THR A 230 7.59 -19.16 -9.01
N VAL A 231 8.01 -18.11 -8.31
CA VAL A 231 7.40 -17.61 -7.08
C VAL A 231 6.71 -16.29 -7.40
N VAL A 232 5.48 -16.18 -6.95
CA VAL A 232 4.68 -14.97 -7.03
C VAL A 232 4.48 -14.42 -5.63
N THR A 233 4.67 -13.13 -5.45
CA THR A 233 4.40 -12.45 -4.18
C THR A 233 3.19 -11.54 -4.29
N GLY A 234 2.51 -11.37 -3.16
CA GLY A 234 1.38 -10.47 -3.02
C GLY A 234 0.75 -10.58 -1.63
N ARG A 235 -0.10 -9.61 -1.31
CA ARG A 235 -0.97 -9.70 -0.13
C ARG A 235 -2.20 -10.52 -0.49
N VAL A 236 -2.53 -11.50 0.34
CA VAL A 236 -3.81 -12.22 0.23
C VAL A 236 -4.96 -11.23 0.50
N GLU A 237 -5.76 -10.95 -0.51
CA GLU A 237 -6.88 -9.99 -0.41
C GLU A 237 -8.04 -10.61 0.36
N ARG A 238 -8.38 -11.87 0.06
CA ARG A 238 -9.47 -12.62 0.70
C ARG A 238 -9.20 -14.11 0.68
N GLY A 239 -9.85 -14.83 1.57
CA GLY A 239 -9.83 -16.29 1.64
C GLY A 239 -8.56 -16.86 2.25
N LYS A 240 -8.37 -18.14 1.99
CA LYS A 240 -7.26 -18.95 2.50
C LYS A 240 -6.64 -19.78 1.41
N ILE A 241 -5.32 -19.94 1.44
CA ILE A 241 -4.57 -20.82 0.53
C ILE A 241 -3.73 -21.82 1.33
N THR A 242 -3.62 -23.03 0.80
CA THR A 242 -2.77 -24.10 1.34
C THR A 242 -1.90 -24.71 0.24
N PRO A 243 -0.74 -25.30 0.57
CA PRO A 243 0.03 -26.08 -0.39
C PRO A 243 -0.84 -27.21 -0.99
N GLY A 244 -0.72 -27.40 -2.30
CA GLY A 244 -1.53 -28.35 -3.07
C GLY A 244 -2.84 -27.80 -3.64
N MET A 245 -3.25 -26.59 -3.28
CA MET A 245 -4.46 -25.95 -3.79
C MET A 245 -4.32 -25.64 -5.28
N LYS A 246 -5.37 -25.95 -6.06
CA LYS A 246 -5.49 -25.52 -7.46
C LYS A 246 -5.81 -24.04 -7.52
N LEU A 247 -5.21 -23.34 -8.45
CA LEU A 247 -5.35 -21.91 -8.66
C LEU A 247 -5.54 -21.58 -10.13
N GLU A 248 -6.12 -20.43 -10.38
CA GLU A 248 -6.16 -19.77 -11.69
C GLU A 248 -5.40 -18.45 -11.64
N ILE A 249 -4.69 -18.14 -12.71
CA ILE A 249 -4.06 -16.86 -13.00
C ILE A 249 -4.99 -16.10 -13.91
N VAL A 250 -5.49 -14.94 -13.48
CA VAL A 250 -6.57 -14.19 -14.16
C VAL A 250 -6.19 -12.72 -14.33
N GLY A 251 -6.56 -12.13 -15.47
CA GLY A 251 -6.39 -10.72 -15.78
C GLY A 251 -5.19 -10.45 -16.68
N VAL A 252 -5.08 -9.23 -17.20
CA VAL A 252 -4.12 -8.75 -18.21
C VAL A 252 -4.32 -9.44 -19.57
N HIS A 253 -4.54 -10.74 -19.58
CA HIS A 253 -4.85 -11.55 -20.76
C HIS A 253 -6.27 -12.11 -20.68
N ASP A 254 -6.86 -12.44 -21.85
CA ASP A 254 -8.18 -13.08 -21.92
C ASP A 254 -8.12 -14.56 -21.49
N GLU A 255 -6.96 -15.20 -21.64
CA GLU A 255 -6.73 -16.59 -21.28
C GLU A 255 -6.52 -16.74 -19.77
N ILE A 256 -7.21 -17.70 -19.16
CA ILE A 256 -7.04 -18.11 -17.77
C ILE A 256 -6.08 -19.30 -17.73
N VAL A 257 -5.03 -19.19 -16.92
CA VAL A 257 -4.01 -20.23 -16.79
C VAL A 257 -4.18 -20.97 -15.47
N GLU A 258 -4.35 -22.30 -15.54
CA GLU A 258 -4.45 -23.16 -14.35
C GLU A 258 -3.08 -23.50 -13.79
N THR A 259 -2.94 -23.51 -12.48
CA THR A 259 -1.72 -23.89 -11.76
C THR A 259 -2.03 -24.51 -10.39
N VAL A 260 -0.99 -24.82 -9.62
CA VAL A 260 -1.07 -25.36 -8.25
C VAL A 260 -0.04 -24.66 -7.37
N ALA A 261 -0.47 -24.20 -6.21
CA ALA A 261 0.45 -23.75 -5.16
C ALA A 261 1.23 -24.95 -4.58
N THR A 262 2.55 -24.95 -4.69
CA THR A 262 3.36 -26.07 -4.18
C THR A 262 3.95 -25.80 -2.80
N SER A 263 4.28 -24.55 -2.50
CA SER A 263 4.71 -24.11 -1.17
C SER A 263 4.36 -22.65 -0.95
N LEU A 264 4.25 -22.29 0.31
CA LEU A 264 3.95 -20.93 0.77
C LEU A 264 5.07 -20.44 1.68
N GLU A 265 5.44 -19.19 1.54
CA GLU A 265 6.48 -18.55 2.35
C GLU A 265 6.05 -17.12 2.73
N MET A 266 6.44 -16.66 3.91
CA MET A 266 6.33 -15.27 4.34
C MET A 266 7.60 -14.91 5.12
N PHE A 267 8.27 -13.79 4.78
CA PHE A 267 9.53 -13.35 5.40
C PHE A 267 10.61 -14.45 5.46
N ASN A 268 10.77 -15.22 4.36
CA ASN A 268 11.68 -16.36 4.25
C ASN A 268 11.38 -17.55 5.20
N LYS A 269 10.23 -17.57 5.87
CA LYS A 269 9.72 -18.69 6.68
C LYS A 269 8.65 -19.44 5.91
N THR A 270 8.55 -20.75 6.12
CA THR A 270 7.51 -21.57 5.48
C THR A 270 6.16 -21.42 6.18
N LEU A 271 5.08 -21.44 5.41
CA LEU A 271 3.70 -21.40 5.89
C LEU A 271 2.98 -22.72 5.56
N ASP A 272 2.23 -23.25 6.53
CA ASP A 272 1.28 -24.33 6.30
C ASP A 272 0.03 -23.83 5.57
N TYR A 273 -0.31 -22.57 5.76
CA TYR A 273 -1.38 -21.86 5.06
C TYR A 273 -1.15 -20.35 5.11
N ALA A 274 -1.71 -19.63 4.13
CA ALA A 274 -1.83 -18.17 4.20
C ALA A 274 -3.31 -17.76 4.17
N ILE A 275 -3.65 -16.69 4.88
CA ILE A 275 -5.00 -16.14 5.00
C ILE A 275 -5.05 -14.69 4.55
N ALA A 276 -6.26 -14.17 4.38
CA ALA A 276 -6.48 -12.76 4.08
C ALA A 276 -5.61 -11.86 4.96
N GLY A 277 -4.89 -10.92 4.36
CA GLY A 277 -3.94 -10.02 5.01
C GLY A 277 -2.49 -10.47 5.02
N ASP A 278 -2.17 -11.75 4.81
CA ASP A 278 -0.77 -12.20 4.77
C ASP A 278 -0.06 -11.74 3.49
N ASN A 279 1.20 -11.32 3.63
CA ASN A 279 2.09 -11.06 2.49
C ASN A 279 2.81 -12.37 2.13
N ALA A 280 2.27 -13.10 1.17
CA ALA A 280 2.71 -14.45 0.85
C ALA A 280 3.52 -14.52 -0.45
N GLY A 281 4.56 -15.34 -0.43
CA GLY A 281 5.22 -15.86 -1.62
C GLY A 281 4.67 -17.25 -1.95
N VAL A 282 4.07 -17.40 -3.11
CA VAL A 282 3.45 -18.65 -3.58
C VAL A 282 4.31 -19.26 -4.67
N LEU A 283 4.87 -20.44 -4.42
CA LEU A 283 5.58 -21.23 -5.43
C LEU A 283 4.57 -21.96 -6.31
N LEU A 284 4.59 -21.67 -7.63
CA LEU A 284 3.69 -22.21 -8.61
C LEU A 284 4.28 -23.42 -9.34
N ARG A 285 3.42 -24.38 -9.70
CA ARG A 285 3.79 -25.55 -10.47
C ARG A 285 3.61 -25.31 -11.97
N GLY A 286 4.68 -25.55 -12.75
CA GLY A 286 4.61 -25.60 -14.22
C GLY A 286 4.36 -24.26 -14.89
N ILE A 287 4.60 -23.16 -14.19
CA ILE A 287 4.47 -21.80 -14.71
C ILE A 287 5.88 -21.20 -14.90
N ASP A 288 6.16 -20.78 -16.12
CA ASP A 288 7.37 -20.00 -16.43
C ASP A 288 7.19 -18.55 -15.97
N LYS A 289 8.30 -17.89 -15.62
CA LYS A 289 8.26 -16.50 -15.12
C LYS A 289 7.57 -15.55 -16.11
N ASP A 290 7.74 -15.76 -17.41
CA ASP A 290 7.21 -14.91 -18.47
C ASP A 290 5.72 -15.18 -18.79
N ALA A 291 5.14 -16.22 -18.16
CA ALA A 291 3.72 -16.57 -18.29
C ALA A 291 2.83 -15.93 -17.20
N ILE A 292 3.41 -15.20 -16.27
CA ILE A 292 2.71 -14.48 -15.21
C ILE A 292 3.37 -13.12 -14.95
N GLU A 293 2.57 -12.10 -14.75
CA GLU A 293 3.05 -10.75 -14.55
C GLU A 293 2.27 -9.98 -13.47
N ARG A 294 2.87 -8.89 -13.01
CA ARG A 294 2.22 -7.94 -12.10
C ARG A 294 0.92 -7.43 -12.72
N GLY A 295 -0.13 -7.35 -11.90
CA GLY A 295 -1.46 -6.90 -12.34
C GLY A 295 -2.45 -8.01 -12.56
N GLN A 296 -1.98 -9.25 -12.73
CA GLN A 296 -2.82 -10.44 -12.65
C GLN A 296 -3.19 -10.76 -11.20
N VAL A 297 -4.11 -11.71 -11.01
CA VAL A 297 -4.43 -12.25 -9.69
C VAL A 297 -4.29 -13.78 -9.68
N LEU A 298 -3.87 -14.32 -8.54
CA LEU A 298 -4.05 -15.73 -8.23
C LEU A 298 -5.39 -15.88 -7.52
N ALA A 299 -6.25 -16.77 -8.01
CA ALA A 299 -7.58 -16.97 -7.47
C ALA A 299 -7.93 -18.45 -7.32
N ALA A 300 -8.90 -18.76 -6.46
CA ALA A 300 -9.56 -20.04 -6.45
C ALA A 300 -10.26 -20.25 -7.79
N PRO A 301 -10.30 -21.51 -8.33
CA PRO A 301 -10.84 -21.75 -9.66
C PRO A 301 -12.28 -21.27 -9.83
N LYS A 302 -12.57 -20.56 -10.93
CA LYS A 302 -13.89 -20.08 -11.34
C LYS A 302 -14.55 -19.09 -10.37
N THR A 303 -13.75 -18.34 -9.61
CA THR A 303 -14.28 -17.39 -8.62
C THR A 303 -14.16 -15.94 -9.02
N ILE A 304 -13.37 -15.64 -10.06
CA ILE A 304 -13.22 -14.30 -10.66
C ILE A 304 -12.89 -14.47 -12.14
N HIS A 305 -13.29 -13.51 -12.96
CA HIS A 305 -13.09 -13.53 -14.41
C HIS A 305 -12.44 -12.25 -14.92
N PRO A 306 -11.75 -12.31 -16.09
CA PRO A 306 -11.18 -11.11 -16.71
C PRO A 306 -12.28 -10.36 -17.48
N HIS A 307 -12.39 -9.05 -17.26
CA HIS A 307 -13.39 -8.18 -17.91
C HIS A 307 -12.75 -6.91 -18.44
N ARG A 308 -13.30 -6.36 -19.54
CA ARG A 308 -12.87 -5.10 -20.14
C ARG A 308 -13.89 -4.00 -19.95
N LYS A 309 -15.18 -4.35 -19.82
CA LYS A 309 -16.28 -3.39 -19.77
C LYS A 309 -16.99 -3.45 -18.43
N PHE A 310 -17.22 -2.27 -17.88
CA PHE A 310 -17.93 -2.15 -16.62
C PHE A 310 -18.65 -0.80 -16.49
N GLU A 311 -19.70 -0.79 -15.69
CA GLU A 311 -20.28 0.44 -15.15
C GLU A 311 -19.56 0.76 -13.83
N GLY A 312 -19.23 2.02 -13.60
CA GLY A 312 -18.63 2.48 -12.36
C GLY A 312 -19.27 3.79 -11.88
N GLU A 313 -19.27 3.99 -10.60
CA GLU A 313 -19.52 5.29 -9.99
C GLU A 313 -18.18 5.95 -9.69
N ILE A 314 -17.98 7.18 -10.15
CA ILE A 314 -16.75 7.95 -9.94
C ILE A 314 -17.06 9.28 -9.25
N TYR A 315 -16.15 9.69 -8.38
CA TYR A 315 -16.02 11.06 -7.90
C TYR A 315 -14.84 11.72 -8.58
N VAL A 316 -15.06 12.88 -9.21
CA VAL A 316 -14.01 13.63 -9.92
C VAL A 316 -13.43 14.68 -8.99
N LEU A 317 -12.15 14.53 -8.66
CA LEU A 317 -11.45 15.43 -7.75
C LEU A 317 -11.42 16.87 -8.26
N THR A 318 -11.69 17.81 -7.38
CA THR A 318 -11.57 19.23 -7.63
C THR A 318 -10.09 19.66 -7.73
N LYS A 319 -9.86 20.88 -8.20
CA LYS A 319 -8.50 21.47 -8.24
C LYS A 319 -7.88 21.57 -6.84
N ASP A 320 -8.68 21.89 -5.82
CA ASP A 320 -8.22 22.10 -4.46
C ASP A 320 -7.87 20.75 -3.81
N GLU A 321 -8.49 19.65 -4.24
CA GLU A 321 -8.14 18.26 -3.89
C GLU A 321 -6.96 17.71 -4.70
N GLY A 322 -6.24 18.54 -5.46
CA GLY A 322 -5.11 18.13 -6.30
C GLY A 322 -5.52 17.55 -7.67
N GLY A 323 -6.81 17.47 -7.96
CA GLY A 323 -7.37 16.96 -9.20
C GLY A 323 -7.24 17.91 -10.39
N ARG A 324 -8.17 17.81 -11.31
CA ARG A 324 -8.18 18.64 -12.55
C ARG A 324 -9.06 19.88 -12.39
N HIS A 325 -8.86 20.84 -13.28
CA HIS A 325 -9.66 22.08 -13.35
C HIS A 325 -10.52 22.18 -14.62
N LYS A 326 -10.46 21.19 -15.50
CA LYS A 326 -11.20 21.16 -16.76
C LYS A 326 -12.16 19.97 -16.77
N PRO A 327 -13.34 20.12 -17.41
CA PRO A 327 -14.24 18.99 -17.63
C PRO A 327 -13.60 17.94 -18.55
N PHE A 328 -14.17 16.76 -18.56
CA PHE A 328 -13.91 15.77 -19.59
C PHE A 328 -15.23 15.28 -20.23
N PHE A 329 -15.10 14.74 -21.42
CA PHE A 329 -16.21 14.39 -22.31
C PHE A 329 -16.19 12.89 -22.58
N THR A 330 -17.27 12.37 -23.17
CA THR A 330 -17.31 10.99 -23.67
C THR A 330 -16.11 10.67 -24.55
N GLY A 331 -15.56 9.47 -24.43
CA GLY A 331 -14.35 9.07 -25.14
C GLY A 331 -13.03 9.49 -24.48
N TYR A 332 -13.07 10.05 -23.26
CA TYR A 332 -11.87 10.39 -22.49
C TYR A 332 -11.06 9.14 -22.14
N LYS A 333 -9.73 9.21 -22.29
CA LYS A 333 -8.84 8.05 -22.18
C LYS A 333 -7.77 8.24 -21.10
N PRO A 334 -8.10 8.12 -19.81
CA PRO A 334 -7.13 8.16 -18.72
C PRO A 334 -6.51 6.79 -18.43
N GLN A 335 -5.63 6.76 -17.41
CA GLN A 335 -5.15 5.53 -16.79
C GLN A 335 -6.02 5.15 -15.59
N PHE A 336 -6.42 3.90 -15.55
CA PHE A 336 -7.13 3.26 -14.43
C PHE A 336 -6.15 2.45 -13.61
N PHE A 337 -6.26 2.53 -12.30
CA PHE A 337 -5.46 1.77 -11.36
C PHE A 337 -6.36 0.83 -10.57
N PHE A 338 -6.19 -0.47 -10.77
CA PHE A 338 -6.87 -1.53 -10.03
C PHE A 338 -5.85 -2.37 -9.30
N ARG A 339 -5.98 -2.59 -7.99
CA ARG A 339 -5.02 -3.42 -7.23
C ARG A 339 -3.56 -3.09 -7.59
N THR A 340 -2.88 -4.02 -8.26
CA THR A 340 -1.47 -3.91 -8.67
C THR A 340 -1.27 -3.53 -10.14
N THR A 341 -2.37 -3.35 -10.92
CA THR A 341 -2.29 -3.00 -12.35
C THR A 341 -2.68 -1.56 -12.62
N ASP A 342 -2.10 -1.01 -13.68
CA ASP A 342 -2.53 0.23 -14.32
C ASP A 342 -2.80 -0.01 -15.80
N ILE A 343 -3.91 0.52 -16.29
CA ILE A 343 -4.37 0.28 -17.65
C ILE A 343 -5.07 1.49 -18.24
N THR A 344 -4.82 1.77 -19.50
CA THR A 344 -5.58 2.78 -20.23
C THR A 344 -6.99 2.27 -20.53
N GLY A 345 -7.99 3.10 -20.29
CA GLY A 345 -9.37 2.80 -20.64
C GLY A 345 -10.08 4.02 -21.17
N THR A 346 -11.23 3.81 -21.78
CA THR A 346 -12.11 4.86 -22.30
C THR A 346 -13.28 5.05 -21.35
N VAL A 347 -13.56 6.29 -20.97
CA VAL A 347 -14.72 6.68 -20.17
C VAL A 347 -15.80 7.20 -21.12
N ASN A 348 -16.97 6.58 -21.10
CA ASN A 348 -18.15 7.01 -21.82
C ASN A 348 -19.21 7.48 -20.82
N LEU A 349 -19.86 8.59 -21.14
CA LEU A 349 -20.86 9.21 -20.28
C LEU A 349 -22.25 8.63 -20.59
N PRO A 350 -23.15 8.60 -19.60
CA PRO A 350 -24.54 8.25 -19.82
C PRO A 350 -25.24 9.20 -20.80
N ASP A 351 -26.28 8.72 -21.45
CA ASP A 351 -27.11 9.52 -22.34
C ASP A 351 -27.65 10.77 -21.61
N GLY A 352 -27.51 11.94 -22.26
CA GLY A 352 -27.95 13.22 -21.71
C GLY A 352 -26.90 13.95 -20.85
N ILE A 353 -25.76 13.35 -20.57
CA ILE A 353 -24.61 14.02 -19.92
C ILE A 353 -23.58 14.35 -20.99
N GLU A 354 -23.37 15.66 -21.25
CA GLU A 354 -22.42 16.11 -22.26
C GLU A 354 -20.98 16.14 -21.72
N MET A 355 -20.80 16.48 -20.41
CA MET A 355 -19.50 16.60 -19.77
C MET A 355 -19.60 16.29 -18.28
N ILE A 356 -18.47 15.96 -17.67
CA ILE A 356 -18.29 15.83 -16.22
C ILE A 356 -17.35 16.92 -15.73
N MET A 357 -17.76 17.59 -14.65
CA MET A 357 -16.99 18.65 -14.00
C MET A 357 -16.20 18.11 -12.80
N PRO A 358 -15.08 18.76 -12.42
CA PRO A 358 -14.47 18.54 -11.10
C PRO A 358 -15.48 18.76 -9.98
N GLY A 359 -15.55 17.82 -9.02
CA GLY A 359 -16.52 17.78 -7.94
C GLY A 359 -17.79 16.96 -8.23
N ASP A 360 -17.97 16.49 -9.46
CA ASP A 360 -19.13 15.66 -9.81
C ASP A 360 -18.97 14.23 -9.28
N HIS A 361 -20.09 13.68 -8.81
CA HIS A 361 -20.27 12.27 -8.52
C HIS A 361 -21.22 11.67 -9.57
N VAL A 362 -20.72 10.75 -10.40
CA VAL A 362 -21.43 10.34 -11.60
C VAL A 362 -21.18 8.88 -11.98
N LYS A 363 -22.21 8.26 -12.56
CA LYS A 363 -22.10 6.93 -13.17
C LYS A 363 -21.45 7.05 -14.55
N VAL A 364 -20.53 6.16 -14.88
CA VAL A 364 -19.81 6.09 -16.15
C VAL A 364 -19.76 4.67 -16.69
N PHE A 365 -19.59 4.56 -18.01
CA PHE A 365 -19.33 3.30 -18.70
C PHE A 365 -17.87 3.28 -19.13
N CYS A 366 -17.14 2.27 -18.68
CA CYS A 366 -15.71 2.17 -18.92
C CYS A 366 -15.39 0.97 -19.82
N GLU A 367 -14.44 1.17 -20.75
CA GLU A 367 -13.87 0.10 -21.57
C GLU A 367 -12.35 0.14 -21.49
N LEU A 368 -11.75 -0.93 -20.97
CA LEU A 368 -10.32 -1.06 -20.75
C LEU A 368 -9.62 -1.64 -21.99
N LEU A 369 -8.37 -1.25 -22.21
CA LEU A 369 -7.56 -1.75 -23.32
C LEU A 369 -7.25 -3.25 -23.19
N HIS A 370 -7.01 -3.72 -21.96
CA HIS A 370 -6.79 -5.12 -21.60
C HIS A 370 -7.76 -5.54 -20.49
N PRO A 371 -8.07 -6.85 -20.36
CA PRO A 371 -8.98 -7.30 -19.32
C PRO A 371 -8.33 -7.22 -17.94
N VAL A 372 -9.13 -6.96 -16.94
CA VAL A 372 -8.75 -6.95 -15.52
C VAL A 372 -9.64 -7.94 -14.78
N ALA A 373 -9.05 -8.70 -13.85
CA ALA A 373 -9.81 -9.54 -12.94
C ALA A 373 -10.64 -8.66 -12.01
N MET A 374 -11.95 -8.62 -12.18
CA MET A 374 -12.80 -7.71 -11.39
C MET A 374 -14.14 -8.33 -11.00
N ASP A 375 -14.63 -7.85 -9.86
CA ASP A 375 -15.98 -8.11 -9.33
C ASP A 375 -16.65 -6.74 -9.06
N PRO A 376 -17.99 -6.67 -8.99
CA PRO A 376 -18.67 -5.51 -8.44
C PRO A 376 -18.17 -5.20 -7.01
N GLY A 377 -18.00 -3.92 -6.72
CA GLY A 377 -17.40 -3.44 -5.47
C GLY A 377 -15.89 -3.17 -5.55
N LEU A 378 -15.21 -3.59 -6.62
CA LEU A 378 -13.78 -3.29 -6.80
C LEU A 378 -13.56 -1.77 -6.95
N ARG A 379 -12.71 -1.21 -6.11
CA ARG A 379 -12.33 0.21 -6.17
C ARG A 379 -11.23 0.43 -7.21
N PHE A 380 -11.22 1.63 -7.78
CA PHE A 380 -10.18 2.06 -8.71
C PHE A 380 -9.90 3.56 -8.60
N ALA A 381 -8.68 3.94 -8.96
CA ALA A 381 -8.30 5.32 -9.15
C ALA A 381 -8.14 5.63 -10.63
N VAL A 382 -8.45 6.87 -11.03
CA VAL A 382 -8.26 7.38 -12.40
C VAL A 382 -7.19 8.45 -12.37
N ARG A 383 -6.20 8.33 -13.24
CA ARG A 383 -5.05 9.25 -13.28
C ARG A 383 -4.80 9.80 -14.68
N GLU A 384 -4.29 11.04 -14.72
CA GLU A 384 -3.85 11.73 -15.93
C GLU A 384 -2.64 12.63 -15.60
N GLY A 385 -1.61 12.59 -16.43
CA GLY A 385 -0.46 13.49 -16.30
C GLY A 385 0.23 13.45 -14.94
N GLY A 386 0.28 12.27 -14.31
CA GLY A 386 0.91 12.07 -12.99
C GLY A 386 0.03 12.44 -11.80
N LYS A 387 -1.22 12.87 -12.00
CA LYS A 387 -2.17 13.24 -10.93
C LYS A 387 -3.35 12.28 -10.87
N THR A 388 -3.84 12.01 -9.68
CA THR A 388 -5.15 11.37 -9.49
C THR A 388 -6.23 12.40 -9.76
N ILE A 389 -7.16 12.06 -10.65
CA ILE A 389 -8.21 12.97 -11.10
C ILE A 389 -9.61 12.50 -10.73
N ALA A 390 -9.75 11.22 -10.45
CA ALA A 390 -11.00 10.65 -9.94
C ALA A 390 -10.72 9.37 -9.17
N SER A 391 -11.64 8.99 -8.30
CA SER A 391 -11.74 7.67 -7.68
C SER A 391 -13.13 7.08 -7.94
N GLY A 392 -13.23 5.76 -7.97
CA GLY A 392 -14.49 5.11 -8.24
C GLY A 392 -14.58 3.68 -7.75
N VAL A 393 -15.77 3.12 -7.95
CA VAL A 393 -16.09 1.73 -7.64
C VAL A 393 -16.81 1.09 -8.83
N VAL A 394 -16.45 -0.15 -9.12
CA VAL A 394 -17.16 -0.97 -10.13
C VAL A 394 -18.54 -1.33 -9.56
N THR A 395 -19.59 -0.91 -10.24
CA THR A 395 -20.98 -1.19 -9.81
C THR A 395 -21.59 -2.38 -10.54
N LYS A 396 -21.19 -2.58 -11.82
CA LYS A 396 -21.68 -3.69 -12.63
C LYS A 396 -20.65 -4.06 -13.70
N ILE A 397 -20.52 -5.34 -13.97
CA ILE A 397 -19.73 -5.86 -15.08
C ILE A 397 -20.62 -5.90 -16.33
N GLU A 398 -20.07 -5.47 -17.46
CA GLU A 398 -20.70 -5.55 -18.78
C GLU A 398 -19.82 -6.41 -19.69
N ASP A 399 -20.31 -7.57 -20.07
CA ASP A 399 -19.66 -8.49 -21.03
C ASP A 399 -20.19 -8.28 -22.46
#